data_ceefe09e684f1a58e37953131dcc3b16
#
_entry.id   ceefe09e684f1a58e37953131dcc3b16
#
_cell.length_a   1.000
_cell.length_b   1.000
_cell.length_c   1.000
_cell.angle_alpha   90.00
_cell.angle_beta   90.00
_cell.angle_gamma   90.00
#
_symmetry.space_group_name_H-M   'P 1'
#
loop_
_entity.id
_entity.type
_entity.pdbx_description
1 polymer ?
#
loop_
_entity_poly.entity_id
_entity_poly.type
_entity_poly.pdbx_seq_one_letter_code
_entity_poly.pdbx_strand_id
1 'polypeptide(L)'
;MRQFIRKNIWAVAPVVFVLVALVLLGSPLSSKVQETPAEDDNLIVVGVAQVGSESVWRSAHTQSIQDAFTRANGYMLIFDNARQKQANQIKAIRSFISQQVDYIVLSPIEESGWDTVLQEAKDAGIPVILIDRKVSVDDDSLYASWVGSDFVREGQDAGYWLEDYMKKQGREDDEVNIVVLKGTKGASATIGRTRGFNEVAKVQRNWNILQQVDGEFTTAKGKEEMARLLDQYEDIDVVVSQNDDMTFGALEAIREAGKTAGVNGDITVISFDAVDAGVELVRNGEINIDVQCNPDQGKYVEQIIQDMEDGKEIEKAYYLSLIHI
;
A
#
# COMPACT_ATOMS: atom_id res chain seq x y z
N MET A 1 50.16 -22.18 64.53
CA MET A 1 49.90 -21.54 63.25
C MET A 1 48.62 -20.68 63.23
N ARG A 2 47.51 -21.07 63.87
CA ARG A 2 46.26 -20.26 63.88
C ARG A 2 46.34 -18.98 64.73
N GLN A 3 47.18 -18.83 65.70
CA GLN A 3 47.33 -17.59 66.48
C GLN A 3 48.21 -16.52 65.82
N PHE A 4 49.11 -16.89 64.92
CA PHE A 4 49.96 -15.97 64.20
C PHE A 4 49.21 -15.19 63.11
N ILE A 5 48.25 -15.86 62.50
CA ILE A 5 47.44 -15.26 61.43
C ILE A 5 46.50 -14.15 61.96
N ARG A 6 45.98 -14.29 63.19
CA ARG A 6 45.04 -13.29 63.77
C ARG A 6 45.71 -11.98 64.20
N LYS A 7 47.01 -11.95 64.45
CA LYS A 7 47.71 -10.74 64.88
C LYS A 7 48.16 -9.81 63.70
N ASN A 8 48.23 -10.33 62.51
CA ASN A 8 48.77 -9.63 61.35
C ASN A 8 47.73 -9.24 60.31
N ILE A 9 46.45 -9.57 60.56
CA ILE A 9 45.36 -9.20 59.62
C ILE A 9 45.26 -7.69 59.38
N TRP A 10 45.52 -6.86 60.40
CA TRP A 10 45.48 -5.40 60.29
C TRP A 10 46.65 -4.77 59.54
N ALA A 11 47.78 -5.47 59.46
CA ALA A 11 48.95 -4.99 58.74
C ALA A 11 48.95 -5.38 57.26
N VAL A 12 48.24 -6.46 56.89
CA VAL A 12 48.14 -6.95 55.50
C VAL A 12 46.98 -6.28 54.72
N ALA A 13 45.92 -5.92 55.45
CA ALA A 13 44.74 -5.31 54.84
C ALA A 13 45.04 -3.99 54.04
N PRO A 14 45.83 -3.03 54.58
CA PRO A 14 46.12 -1.81 53.83
C PRO A 14 47.03 -2.05 52.62
N VAL A 15 47.94 -3.03 52.64
CA VAL A 15 48.84 -3.35 51.54
C VAL A 15 48.06 -4.01 50.39
N VAL A 16 47.10 -4.87 50.66
CA VAL A 16 46.25 -5.47 49.64
C VAL A 16 45.31 -4.44 49.04
N PHE A 17 44.82 -3.47 49.86
CA PHE A 17 43.94 -2.41 49.38
C PHE A 17 44.70 -1.42 48.47
N VAL A 18 45.95 -1.11 48.79
CA VAL A 18 46.83 -0.24 47.97
C VAL A 18 47.20 -0.92 46.63
N LEU A 19 47.50 -2.23 46.67
CA LEU A 19 47.79 -3.00 45.47
C LEU A 19 46.56 -3.17 44.55
N VAL A 20 45.38 -3.39 45.13
CA VAL A 20 44.12 -3.44 44.34
C VAL A 20 43.77 -2.05 43.76
N ALA A 21 43.97 -0.99 44.54
CA ALA A 21 43.78 0.40 44.05
C ALA A 21 44.78 0.77 42.96
N LEU A 22 46.05 0.34 43.06
CA LEU A 22 47.05 0.57 42.00
C LEU A 22 46.79 -0.23 40.74
N VAL A 23 46.22 -1.44 40.84
CA VAL A 23 45.81 -2.25 39.69
C VAL A 23 44.57 -1.63 39.01
N LEU A 24 43.66 -1.04 39.80
CA LEU A 24 42.47 -0.35 39.26
C LEU A 24 42.80 1.02 38.65
N LEU A 25 43.87 1.71 39.13
CA LEU A 25 44.33 2.98 38.60
C LEU A 25 45.34 2.84 37.44
N GLY A 26 45.95 1.64 37.29
CA GLY A 26 46.92 1.35 36.24
C GLY A 26 46.34 0.65 35.00
N SER A 27 45.07 0.27 35.00
CA SER A 27 44.41 -0.17 33.79
C SER A 27 44.20 1.07 32.91
N PRO A 28 44.73 1.12 31.67
CA PRO A 28 44.24 2.12 30.74
C PRO A 28 42.76 1.84 30.59
N LEU A 29 41.90 2.71 31.12
CA LEU A 29 40.54 2.83 30.68
C LEU A 29 40.64 3.16 29.18
N SER A 30 40.74 2.09 28.36
CA SER A 30 40.38 2.19 26.97
C SER A 30 38.86 2.46 26.98
N SER A 31 38.54 3.73 27.18
CA SER A 31 37.26 4.22 26.70
C SER A 31 37.32 3.92 25.21
N LYS A 32 36.70 2.76 24.79
CA LYS A 32 36.11 2.75 23.50
C LYS A 32 35.15 3.92 23.54
N VAL A 33 35.60 5.05 23.02
CA VAL A 33 34.73 6.07 22.49
C VAL A 33 33.85 5.24 21.55
N GLN A 34 32.65 4.96 21.97
CA GLN A 34 31.61 4.49 21.08
C GLN A 34 31.46 5.68 20.15
N GLU A 35 32.15 5.60 18.99
CA GLU A 35 31.91 6.53 17.91
C GLU A 35 30.42 6.48 17.73
N THR A 36 29.72 7.50 18.18
CA THR A 36 28.39 7.83 17.67
C THR A 36 28.59 7.80 16.16
N PRO A 37 27.84 6.98 15.42
CA PRO A 37 27.90 7.03 13.97
C PRO A 37 27.80 8.51 13.64
N ALA A 38 28.74 9.03 12.85
CA ALA A 38 28.62 10.38 12.32
C ALA A 38 27.20 10.48 11.81
N GLU A 39 26.41 11.46 12.28
CA GLU A 39 25.17 11.82 11.64
C GLU A 39 25.58 12.05 10.19
N ASP A 40 25.04 11.22 9.30
CA ASP A 40 25.31 11.32 7.87
C ASP A 40 24.48 12.52 7.41
N ASP A 41 25.10 13.70 7.43
CA ASP A 41 24.48 15.00 7.12
C ASP A 41 24.01 15.10 5.65
N ASN A 42 24.20 14.03 4.86
CA ASN A 42 23.89 13.96 3.44
C ASN A 42 22.70 13.05 3.08
N LEU A 43 21.88 12.63 4.05
CA LEU A 43 20.72 11.81 3.74
C LEU A 43 19.61 12.66 3.11
N ILE A 44 19.03 12.15 2.03
CA ILE A 44 17.82 12.73 1.44
C ILE A 44 16.63 12.40 2.36
N VAL A 45 15.93 13.43 2.84
CA VAL A 45 14.78 13.29 3.75
C VAL A 45 13.50 13.17 2.95
N VAL A 46 12.84 12.01 3.06
CA VAL A 46 11.60 11.73 2.33
C VAL A 46 10.43 11.62 3.30
N GLY A 47 9.46 12.52 3.17
CA GLY A 47 8.20 12.46 3.92
C GLY A 47 7.15 11.66 3.14
N VAL A 48 6.65 10.56 3.70
CA VAL A 48 5.65 9.70 3.06
C VAL A 48 4.31 9.79 3.77
N ALA A 49 3.26 10.24 3.06
CA ALA A 49 1.89 10.27 3.54
C ALA A 49 1.10 9.08 2.95
N GLN A 50 1.04 7.98 3.70
CA GLN A 50 0.34 6.76 3.30
C GLN A 50 -1.15 6.81 3.65
N VAL A 51 -1.99 6.10 2.87
CA VAL A 51 -3.44 5.97 3.07
C VAL A 51 -3.79 5.39 4.44
N GLY A 52 -3.28 4.19 4.72
CA GLY A 52 -3.67 3.39 5.88
C GLY A 52 -2.93 2.05 5.91
N SER A 53 -3.60 1.07 6.50
CA SER A 53 -3.21 -0.35 6.51
C SER A 53 -4.47 -1.20 6.31
N GLU A 54 -5.32 -0.77 5.38
CA GLU A 54 -6.68 -1.29 5.18
C GLU A 54 -6.73 -2.64 4.50
N SER A 55 -5.64 -3.02 3.81
CA SER A 55 -5.59 -4.23 2.99
C SER A 55 -4.21 -4.90 3.03
N VAL A 56 -4.15 -6.16 2.62
CA VAL A 56 -2.89 -6.90 2.43
C VAL A 56 -2.03 -6.20 1.38
N TRP A 57 -2.64 -5.77 0.25
CA TRP A 57 -1.95 -5.01 -0.78
C TRP A 57 -1.31 -3.73 -0.23
N ARG A 58 -2.05 -2.96 0.57
CA ARG A 58 -1.54 -1.71 1.17
C ARG A 58 -0.35 -1.96 2.10
N SER A 59 -0.37 -3.07 2.82
CA SER A 59 0.75 -3.47 3.68
C SER A 59 1.99 -3.80 2.86
N ALA A 60 1.86 -4.54 1.75
CA ALA A 60 2.95 -4.83 0.83
C ALA A 60 3.49 -3.54 0.17
N HIS A 61 2.61 -2.63 -0.25
CA HIS A 61 2.99 -1.34 -0.79
C HIS A 61 3.77 -0.49 0.22
N THR A 62 3.34 -0.45 1.49
CA THR A 62 4.09 0.22 2.55
C THR A 62 5.47 -0.39 2.75
N GLN A 63 5.57 -1.72 2.74
CA GLN A 63 6.85 -2.41 2.87
C GLN A 63 7.81 -2.04 1.71
N SER A 64 7.30 -2.01 0.47
CA SER A 64 8.11 -1.64 -0.69
C SER A 64 8.69 -0.21 -0.57
N ILE A 65 7.92 0.72 0.00
CA ILE A 65 8.39 2.09 0.27
C ILE A 65 9.48 2.09 1.36
N GLN A 66 9.26 1.34 2.45
CA GLN A 66 10.21 1.27 3.56
C GLN A 66 11.52 0.60 3.15
N ASP A 67 11.47 -0.39 2.26
CA ASP A 67 12.65 -1.07 1.73
C ASP A 67 13.47 -0.16 0.80
N ALA A 68 12.82 0.70 0.03
CA ALA A 68 13.46 1.66 -0.85
C ALA A 68 14.16 2.79 -0.06
N PHE A 69 13.47 3.40 0.91
CA PHE A 69 13.96 4.58 1.61
C PHE A 69 14.66 4.26 2.93
N THR A 70 15.77 3.51 2.84
CA THR A 70 16.59 3.15 3.99
C THR A 70 17.83 4.06 4.13
N ARG A 71 18.40 4.15 5.33
CA ARG A 71 19.68 4.84 5.53
C ARG A 71 20.81 4.23 4.70
N ALA A 72 20.78 2.92 4.48
CA ALA A 72 21.77 2.24 3.64
C ALA A 72 21.70 2.68 2.16
N ASN A 73 20.52 3.09 1.71
CA ASN A 73 20.29 3.64 0.36
C ASN A 73 20.47 5.17 0.32
N GLY A 74 20.88 5.83 1.41
CA GLY A 74 21.10 7.28 1.47
C GLY A 74 19.86 8.09 1.85
N TYR A 75 18.84 7.50 2.47
CA TYR A 75 17.58 8.18 2.79
C TYR A 75 17.29 8.21 4.30
N MET A 76 16.58 9.25 4.70
CA MET A 76 15.89 9.35 5.99
C MET A 76 14.38 9.40 5.73
N LEU A 77 13.68 8.30 6.05
CA LEU A 77 12.24 8.19 5.86
C LEU A 77 11.48 8.76 7.07
N ILE A 78 10.57 9.70 6.81
CA ILE A 78 9.54 10.17 7.75
C ILE A 78 8.20 9.66 7.26
N PHE A 79 7.66 8.62 7.92
CA PHE A 79 6.47 7.92 7.48
C PHE A 79 5.26 8.28 8.35
N ASP A 80 4.16 8.72 7.71
CA ASP A 80 2.87 8.98 8.35
C ASP A 80 1.77 8.09 7.76
N ASN A 81 1.04 7.40 8.64
CA ASN A 81 -0.13 6.60 8.28
C ASN A 81 -1.40 7.39 8.59
N ALA A 82 -2.10 7.81 7.56
CA ALA A 82 -3.29 8.65 7.67
C ALA A 82 -4.53 7.95 8.26
N ARG A 83 -4.50 6.62 8.44
CA ARG A 83 -5.63 5.84 8.97
C ARG A 83 -6.92 6.10 8.19
N GLN A 84 -6.81 6.11 6.86
CA GLN A 84 -7.90 6.34 5.91
C GLN A 84 -8.63 7.69 6.10
N LYS A 85 -7.92 8.72 6.59
CA LYS A 85 -8.47 10.07 6.75
C LYS A 85 -7.64 11.09 5.97
N GLN A 86 -8.19 11.65 4.90
CA GLN A 86 -7.52 12.67 4.10
C GLN A 86 -7.03 13.86 4.94
N ALA A 87 -7.80 14.28 5.94
CA ALA A 87 -7.39 15.35 6.84
C ALA A 87 -6.08 15.03 7.60
N ASN A 88 -5.77 13.74 7.83
CA ASN A 88 -4.50 13.34 8.42
C ASN A 88 -3.37 13.44 7.39
N GLN A 89 -3.59 13.06 6.12
CA GLN A 89 -2.60 13.24 5.06
C GLN A 89 -2.26 14.72 4.86
N ILE A 90 -3.26 15.60 4.84
CA ILE A 90 -3.04 17.05 4.74
C ILE A 90 -2.21 17.57 5.92
N LYS A 91 -2.45 17.07 7.15
CA LYS A 91 -1.62 17.41 8.31
C LYS A 91 -0.20 16.88 8.19
N ALA A 92 -0.04 15.65 7.70
CA ALA A 92 1.27 15.05 7.47
C ALA A 92 2.10 15.87 6.47
N ILE A 93 1.51 16.25 5.32
CA ILE A 93 2.17 17.09 4.31
C ILE A 93 2.60 18.42 4.93
N ARG A 94 1.75 19.11 5.67
CA ARG A 94 2.12 20.36 6.35
C ARG A 94 3.22 20.16 7.40
N SER A 95 3.23 19.01 8.08
CA SER A 95 4.32 18.65 9.00
C SER A 95 5.62 18.44 8.24
N PHE A 96 5.61 17.76 7.09
CA PHE A 96 6.78 17.57 6.24
C PHE A 96 7.32 18.91 5.72
N ILE A 97 6.44 19.81 5.26
CA ILE A 97 6.81 21.18 4.86
C ILE A 97 7.51 21.91 6.02
N SER A 98 6.94 21.85 7.22
CA SER A 98 7.53 22.49 8.42
C SER A 98 8.88 21.89 8.82
N GLN A 99 9.11 20.63 8.55
CA GLN A 99 10.37 19.92 8.78
C GLN A 99 11.38 20.11 7.64
N GLN A 100 10.98 20.77 6.56
CA GLN A 100 11.82 21.02 5.38
C GLN A 100 12.40 19.72 4.81
N VAL A 101 11.54 18.69 4.62
CA VAL A 101 11.93 17.46 3.93
C VAL A 101 12.32 17.77 2.48
N ASP A 102 13.17 16.96 1.87
CA ASP A 102 13.63 17.16 0.49
C ASP A 102 12.55 16.74 -0.52
N TYR A 103 11.79 15.69 -0.21
CA TYR A 103 10.73 15.15 -1.06
C TYR A 103 9.50 14.75 -0.24
N ILE A 104 8.33 14.88 -0.84
CA ILE A 104 7.07 14.34 -0.31
C ILE A 104 6.56 13.26 -1.26
N VAL A 105 6.24 12.08 -0.73
CA VAL A 105 5.58 10.99 -1.45
C VAL A 105 4.17 10.85 -0.90
N LEU A 106 3.18 10.93 -1.79
CA LEU A 106 1.77 10.92 -1.43
C LEU A 106 1.02 9.81 -2.17
N SER A 107 0.42 8.88 -1.42
CA SER A 107 -0.63 7.99 -1.93
C SER A 107 -1.99 8.56 -1.48
N PRO A 108 -2.73 9.30 -2.32
CA PRO A 108 -3.91 10.03 -1.87
C PRO A 108 -5.10 9.09 -1.55
N ILE A 109 -5.89 9.43 -0.53
CA ILE A 109 -7.10 8.65 -0.19
C ILE A 109 -8.17 8.88 -1.24
N GLU A 110 -8.44 10.13 -1.59
CA GLU A 110 -9.40 10.56 -2.61
C GLU A 110 -8.69 11.41 -3.67
N GLU A 111 -9.30 11.57 -4.85
CA GLU A 111 -8.70 12.38 -5.93
C GLU A 111 -8.74 13.89 -5.65
N SER A 112 -9.78 14.38 -4.97
CA SER A 112 -10.05 15.80 -4.83
C SER A 112 -9.57 16.41 -3.51
N GLY A 113 -9.45 17.75 -3.48
CA GLY A 113 -9.16 18.51 -2.25
C GLY A 113 -7.68 18.68 -1.93
N TRP A 114 -6.82 18.56 -2.93
CA TRP A 114 -5.37 18.61 -2.78
C TRP A 114 -4.72 19.94 -3.16
N ASP A 115 -5.40 20.77 -3.97
CA ASP A 115 -4.84 21.98 -4.58
C ASP A 115 -4.11 22.87 -3.56
N THR A 116 -4.76 23.14 -2.42
CA THR A 116 -4.19 24.03 -1.38
C THR A 116 -2.91 23.47 -0.78
N VAL A 117 -2.90 22.22 -0.32
CA VAL A 117 -1.74 21.67 0.39
C VAL A 117 -0.59 21.34 -0.58
N LEU A 118 -0.90 20.97 -1.82
CA LEU A 118 0.12 20.78 -2.85
C LEU A 118 0.71 22.12 -3.29
N GLN A 119 -0.09 23.20 -3.33
CA GLN A 119 0.44 24.55 -3.55
C GLN A 119 1.35 24.99 -2.39
N GLU A 120 0.97 24.69 -1.12
CA GLU A 120 1.83 24.94 0.05
C GLU A 120 3.20 24.24 -0.08
N ALA A 121 3.23 22.97 -0.56
CA ALA A 121 4.47 22.22 -0.79
C ALA A 121 5.29 22.85 -1.93
N LYS A 122 4.65 23.22 -3.04
CA LYS A 122 5.28 23.89 -4.19
C LYS A 122 5.89 25.24 -3.79
N ASP A 123 5.18 26.05 -3.01
CA ASP A 123 5.65 27.36 -2.52
C ASP A 123 6.86 27.21 -1.57
N ALA A 124 6.93 26.08 -0.85
CA ALA A 124 8.08 25.72 -0.02
C ALA A 124 9.26 25.13 -0.83
N GLY A 125 9.08 24.92 -2.14
CA GLY A 125 10.10 24.33 -3.01
C GLY A 125 10.28 22.82 -2.83
N ILE A 126 9.32 22.14 -2.22
CA ILE A 126 9.40 20.69 -1.95
C ILE A 126 8.62 19.92 -3.01
N PRO A 127 9.30 19.13 -3.87
CA PRO A 127 8.64 18.31 -4.88
C PRO A 127 7.74 17.24 -4.24
N VAL A 128 6.55 17.06 -4.85
CA VAL A 128 5.62 16.00 -4.47
C VAL A 128 5.60 14.93 -5.56
N ILE A 129 5.83 13.67 -5.19
CA ILE A 129 5.70 12.51 -6.07
C ILE A 129 4.45 11.73 -5.63
N LEU A 130 3.53 11.53 -6.56
CA LEU A 130 2.34 10.71 -6.32
C LEU A 130 2.67 9.24 -6.56
N ILE A 131 2.17 8.38 -5.69
CA ILE A 131 2.34 6.93 -5.79
C ILE A 131 0.98 6.22 -5.68
N ASP A 132 0.78 5.15 -6.46
CA ASP A 132 -0.45 4.37 -6.51
C ASP A 132 -1.63 5.20 -7.06
N ARG A 133 -2.29 5.96 -6.20
CA ARG A 133 -3.48 6.74 -6.54
C ARG A 133 -3.11 8.13 -7.10
N LYS A 134 -4.02 8.68 -7.90
CA LYS A 134 -3.88 10.02 -8.51
C LYS A 134 -4.66 11.06 -7.73
N VAL A 135 -4.29 12.33 -7.94
CA VAL A 135 -5.08 13.49 -7.54
C VAL A 135 -5.78 14.10 -8.77
N SER A 136 -6.90 14.78 -8.53
CA SER A 136 -7.57 15.65 -9.49
C SER A 136 -7.35 17.09 -9.06
N VAL A 137 -6.45 17.77 -9.73
CA VAL A 137 -6.06 19.17 -9.47
C VAL A 137 -6.17 19.99 -10.76
N ASP A 138 -6.39 21.29 -10.64
CA ASP A 138 -6.51 22.19 -11.78
C ASP A 138 -5.16 22.48 -12.45
N ASP A 139 -4.07 22.45 -11.67
CA ASP A 139 -2.69 22.67 -12.12
C ASP A 139 -1.85 21.41 -11.88
N ASP A 140 -1.51 20.70 -12.92
CA ASP A 140 -0.70 19.47 -12.83
C ASP A 140 0.76 19.73 -12.41
N SER A 141 1.22 20.99 -12.46
CA SER A 141 2.54 21.36 -11.93
C SER A 141 2.64 21.32 -10.40
N LEU A 142 1.54 21.04 -9.68
CA LEU A 142 1.50 20.88 -8.24
C LEU A 142 2.16 19.58 -7.74
N TYR A 143 2.47 18.64 -8.63
CA TYR A 143 3.27 17.46 -8.32
C TYR A 143 4.30 17.21 -9.43
N ALA A 144 5.43 16.61 -9.08
CA ALA A 144 6.51 16.37 -10.01
C ALA A 144 6.21 15.21 -10.96
N SER A 145 5.81 14.07 -10.40
CA SER A 145 5.54 12.83 -11.14
C SER A 145 4.51 11.97 -10.42
N TRP A 146 4.01 10.96 -11.13
CA TRP A 146 3.16 9.91 -10.60
C TRP A 146 3.63 8.53 -11.06
N VAL A 147 3.58 7.54 -10.18
CA VAL A 147 3.83 6.14 -10.51
C VAL A 147 2.70 5.25 -9.99
N GLY A 148 2.18 4.36 -10.83
CA GLY A 148 1.10 3.43 -10.44
C GLY A 148 0.52 2.67 -11.63
N SER A 149 -0.62 2.02 -11.40
CA SER A 149 -1.34 1.22 -12.40
C SER A 149 -2.35 2.05 -13.18
N ASP A 150 -2.67 1.61 -14.40
CA ASP A 150 -3.79 2.15 -15.17
C ASP A 150 -5.10 1.50 -14.72
N PHE A 151 -5.73 2.08 -13.71
CA PHE A 151 -6.98 1.56 -13.14
C PHE A 151 -8.14 1.49 -14.14
N VAL A 152 -8.17 2.35 -15.17
CA VAL A 152 -9.18 2.28 -16.22
C VAL A 152 -8.95 1.03 -17.06
N ARG A 153 -7.68 0.78 -17.41
CA ARG A 153 -7.29 -0.41 -18.14
C ARG A 153 -7.56 -1.70 -17.35
N GLU A 154 -7.26 -1.71 -16.04
CA GLU A 154 -7.60 -2.84 -15.17
C GLU A 154 -9.09 -3.17 -15.24
N GLY A 155 -9.96 -2.16 -15.11
CA GLY A 155 -11.40 -2.33 -15.23
C GLY A 155 -11.86 -2.83 -16.60
N GLN A 156 -11.26 -2.30 -17.69
CA GLN A 156 -11.55 -2.76 -19.06
C GLN A 156 -11.14 -4.22 -19.26
N ASP A 157 -9.96 -4.59 -18.77
CA ASP A 157 -9.44 -5.96 -18.90
C ASP A 157 -10.31 -6.96 -18.16
N ALA A 158 -10.83 -6.61 -16.98
CA ALA A 158 -11.82 -7.40 -16.26
C ALA A 158 -13.11 -7.60 -17.09
N GLY A 159 -13.60 -6.54 -17.75
CA GLY A 159 -14.77 -6.60 -18.62
C GLY A 159 -14.54 -7.44 -19.87
N TYR A 160 -13.42 -7.26 -20.57
CA TYR A 160 -13.07 -8.06 -21.75
C TYR A 160 -12.85 -9.54 -21.41
N TRP A 161 -12.23 -9.80 -20.24
CA TRP A 161 -12.10 -11.18 -19.77
C TRP A 161 -13.47 -11.82 -19.54
N LEU A 162 -14.42 -11.12 -18.91
CA LEU A 162 -15.76 -11.64 -18.70
C LEU A 162 -16.48 -11.93 -20.03
N GLU A 163 -16.37 -11.04 -21.01
CA GLU A 163 -16.91 -11.24 -22.35
C GLU A 163 -16.37 -12.53 -22.99
N ASP A 164 -15.04 -12.70 -22.97
CA ASP A 164 -14.39 -13.88 -23.54
C ASP A 164 -14.73 -15.16 -22.75
N TYR A 165 -14.84 -15.06 -21.42
CA TYR A 165 -15.26 -16.16 -20.56
C TYR A 165 -16.67 -16.64 -20.87
N MET A 166 -17.64 -15.73 -20.99
CA MET A 166 -19.03 -16.08 -21.36
C MET A 166 -19.10 -16.73 -22.74
N LYS A 167 -18.35 -16.24 -23.73
CA LYS A 167 -18.23 -16.87 -25.05
C LYS A 167 -17.67 -18.30 -24.97
N LYS A 168 -16.60 -18.52 -24.21
CA LYS A 168 -16.00 -19.85 -24.01
C LYS A 168 -16.94 -20.84 -23.32
N GLN A 169 -17.83 -20.35 -22.50
CA GLN A 169 -18.87 -21.15 -21.83
C GLN A 169 -20.10 -21.39 -22.73
N GLY A 170 -20.17 -20.78 -23.93
CA GLY A 170 -21.34 -20.81 -24.80
C GLY A 170 -22.55 -20.08 -24.21
N ARG A 171 -22.29 -19.05 -23.39
CA ARG A 171 -23.27 -18.23 -22.65
C ARG A 171 -23.26 -16.77 -23.13
N GLU A 172 -22.79 -16.50 -24.33
CA GLU A 172 -22.66 -15.13 -24.87
C GLU A 172 -24.02 -14.41 -25.05
N ASP A 173 -25.10 -15.19 -25.20
CA ASP A 173 -26.47 -14.67 -25.36
C ASP A 173 -27.30 -14.74 -24.06
N ASP A 174 -26.75 -15.34 -22.98
CA ASP A 174 -27.43 -15.42 -21.69
C ASP A 174 -27.50 -14.04 -21.01
N GLU A 175 -28.60 -13.82 -20.28
CA GLU A 175 -28.69 -12.69 -19.36
C GLU A 175 -27.68 -12.87 -18.21
N VAL A 176 -26.89 -11.85 -17.90
CA VAL A 176 -25.84 -11.90 -16.88
C VAL A 176 -26.06 -10.81 -15.84
N ASN A 177 -26.39 -11.21 -14.64
CA ASN A 177 -26.64 -10.34 -13.49
C ASN A 177 -25.36 -10.10 -12.69
N ILE A 178 -24.90 -8.86 -12.68
CA ILE A 178 -23.59 -8.46 -12.13
C ILE A 178 -23.79 -7.56 -10.91
N VAL A 179 -23.07 -7.84 -9.85
CA VAL A 179 -22.91 -6.92 -8.72
C VAL A 179 -21.45 -6.47 -8.62
N VAL A 180 -21.22 -5.23 -8.16
CA VAL A 180 -19.88 -4.66 -8.06
C VAL A 180 -19.62 -4.19 -6.64
N LEU A 181 -18.61 -4.77 -5.99
CA LEU A 181 -18.05 -4.30 -4.74
C LEU A 181 -16.94 -3.29 -5.08
N LYS A 182 -17.22 -2.00 -4.91
CA LYS A 182 -16.30 -0.91 -5.18
C LYS A 182 -15.41 -0.64 -3.98
N GLY A 183 -14.25 -0.07 -4.23
CA GLY A 183 -13.34 0.39 -3.20
C GLY A 183 -13.81 1.67 -2.48
N THR A 184 -12.87 2.36 -1.83
CA THR A 184 -13.13 3.63 -1.14
C THR A 184 -13.67 4.67 -2.12
N LYS A 185 -14.80 5.29 -1.74
CA LYS A 185 -15.43 6.35 -2.54
C LYS A 185 -14.44 7.50 -2.75
N GLY A 186 -14.35 8.00 -3.99
CA GLY A 186 -13.48 9.11 -4.35
C GLY A 186 -12.03 8.70 -4.64
N ALA A 187 -11.62 7.47 -4.37
CA ALA A 187 -10.28 6.98 -4.72
C ALA A 187 -10.14 6.77 -6.22
N SER A 188 -9.00 7.16 -6.82
CA SER A 188 -8.76 7.03 -8.26
C SER A 188 -8.80 5.57 -8.74
N ALA A 189 -8.38 4.62 -7.91
CA ALA A 189 -8.52 3.18 -8.20
C ALA A 189 -9.98 2.77 -8.35
N THR A 190 -10.83 3.17 -7.39
CA THR A 190 -12.28 2.92 -7.45
C THR A 190 -12.92 3.54 -8.69
N ILE A 191 -12.61 4.80 -8.97
CA ILE A 191 -13.14 5.54 -10.11
C ILE A 191 -12.69 4.89 -11.42
N GLY A 192 -11.39 4.59 -11.55
CA GLY A 192 -10.81 4.00 -12.76
C GLY A 192 -11.36 2.61 -13.05
N ARG A 193 -11.29 1.68 -12.09
CA ARG A 193 -11.80 0.31 -12.24
C ARG A 193 -13.31 0.29 -12.57
N THR A 194 -14.09 1.14 -11.87
CA THR A 194 -15.54 1.28 -12.16
C THR A 194 -15.77 1.79 -13.57
N ARG A 195 -15.05 2.84 -13.98
CA ARG A 195 -15.19 3.42 -15.32
C ARG A 195 -14.83 2.40 -16.39
N GLY A 196 -13.67 1.75 -16.27
CA GLY A 196 -13.20 0.79 -17.26
C GLY A 196 -14.15 -0.39 -17.44
N PHE A 197 -14.59 -1.00 -16.34
CA PHE A 197 -15.57 -2.09 -16.40
C PHE A 197 -16.91 -1.65 -17.00
N ASN A 198 -17.43 -0.50 -16.58
CA ASN A 198 -18.71 0.01 -17.10
C ASN A 198 -18.63 0.38 -18.60
N GLU A 199 -17.48 0.82 -19.11
CA GLU A 199 -17.28 1.10 -20.55
C GLU A 199 -17.47 -0.19 -21.38
N VAL A 200 -16.95 -1.33 -20.90
CA VAL A 200 -17.13 -2.64 -21.56
C VAL A 200 -18.54 -3.15 -21.36
N ALA A 201 -19.05 -3.11 -20.12
CA ALA A 201 -20.39 -3.63 -19.82
C ALA A 201 -21.50 -2.91 -20.60
N LYS A 202 -21.35 -1.61 -20.83
CA LYS A 202 -22.35 -0.77 -21.55
C LYS A 202 -22.64 -1.24 -22.99
N VAL A 203 -21.69 -1.89 -23.64
CA VAL A 203 -21.86 -2.37 -25.02
C VAL A 203 -22.43 -3.80 -25.09
N GLN A 204 -22.46 -4.51 -23.96
CA GLN A 204 -23.08 -5.84 -23.83
C GLN A 204 -24.59 -5.67 -23.59
N ARG A 205 -25.41 -6.28 -24.47
CA ARG A 205 -26.87 -6.07 -24.43
C ARG A 205 -27.57 -6.87 -23.33
N ASN A 206 -26.92 -7.91 -22.86
CA ASN A 206 -27.44 -8.91 -21.93
C ASN A 206 -26.76 -8.84 -20.54
N TRP A 207 -25.93 -7.86 -20.29
CA TRP A 207 -25.33 -7.65 -18.97
C TRP A 207 -26.14 -6.64 -18.15
N ASN A 208 -26.59 -7.05 -16.98
CA ASN A 208 -27.34 -6.24 -16.04
C ASN A 208 -26.49 -5.94 -14.82
N ILE A 209 -25.96 -4.73 -14.69
CA ILE A 209 -25.35 -4.31 -13.44
C ILE A 209 -26.46 -4.00 -12.44
N LEU A 210 -26.77 -4.97 -11.57
CA LEU A 210 -27.85 -4.88 -10.61
C LEU A 210 -27.57 -3.79 -9.56
N GLN A 211 -26.36 -3.79 -9.02
CA GLN A 211 -25.93 -2.78 -8.03
C GLN A 211 -24.42 -2.65 -7.95
N GLN A 212 -23.96 -1.43 -7.62
CA GLN A 212 -22.57 -1.13 -7.31
C GLN A 212 -22.52 -0.49 -5.91
N VAL A 213 -21.76 -1.08 -4.98
CA VAL A 213 -21.73 -0.69 -3.57
C VAL A 213 -20.30 -0.41 -3.10
N ASP A 214 -20.16 0.48 -2.14
CA ASP A 214 -18.86 0.85 -1.61
C ASP A 214 -18.45 -0.14 -0.49
N GLY A 215 -17.38 -0.91 -0.71
CA GLY A 215 -16.81 -1.88 0.24
C GLY A 215 -15.48 -1.42 0.87
N GLU A 216 -15.08 -0.18 0.61
CA GLU A 216 -13.97 0.52 1.28
C GLU A 216 -12.60 -0.17 1.22
N PHE A 217 -12.42 -1.13 0.29
CA PHE A 217 -11.23 -1.98 0.16
C PHE A 217 -10.95 -2.86 1.40
N THR A 218 -11.96 -3.19 2.21
CA THR A 218 -11.78 -4.00 3.42
C THR A 218 -12.56 -5.31 3.37
N THR A 219 -11.99 -6.37 3.96
CA THR A 219 -12.62 -7.70 4.05
C THR A 219 -13.99 -7.63 4.74
N ALA A 220 -14.07 -6.89 5.85
CA ALA A 220 -15.31 -6.79 6.64
C ALA A 220 -16.44 -6.14 5.85
N LYS A 221 -16.15 -5.04 5.12
CA LYS A 221 -17.15 -4.37 4.28
C LYS A 221 -17.50 -5.20 3.03
N GLY A 222 -16.53 -5.86 2.42
CA GLY A 222 -16.77 -6.80 1.32
C GLY A 222 -17.76 -7.89 1.71
N LYS A 223 -17.58 -8.48 2.91
CA LYS A 223 -18.51 -9.49 3.46
C LYS A 223 -19.90 -8.91 3.74
N GLU A 224 -19.98 -7.76 4.44
CA GLU A 224 -21.23 -7.10 4.79
C GLU A 224 -22.05 -6.77 3.54
N GLU A 225 -21.42 -6.13 2.54
CA GLU A 225 -22.11 -5.70 1.34
C GLU A 225 -22.51 -6.90 0.44
N MET A 226 -21.65 -7.92 0.32
CA MET A 226 -22.00 -9.13 -0.43
C MET A 226 -23.15 -9.88 0.20
N ALA A 227 -23.18 -10.03 1.53
CA ALA A 227 -24.31 -10.65 2.23
C ALA A 227 -25.62 -9.90 1.96
N ARG A 228 -25.58 -8.56 2.03
CA ARG A 228 -26.74 -7.71 1.72
C ARG A 228 -27.20 -7.85 0.27
N LEU A 229 -26.28 -7.97 -0.69
CA LEU A 229 -26.61 -8.16 -2.10
C LEU A 229 -27.24 -9.54 -2.34
N LEU A 230 -26.75 -10.59 -1.68
CA LEU A 230 -27.32 -11.95 -1.75
C LEU A 230 -28.73 -12.04 -1.15
N ASP A 231 -29.03 -11.26 -0.11
CA ASP A 231 -30.37 -11.14 0.45
C ASP A 231 -31.32 -10.35 -0.47
N GLN A 232 -30.80 -9.41 -1.25
CA GLN A 232 -31.58 -8.54 -2.11
C GLN A 232 -31.87 -9.15 -3.50
N TYR A 233 -30.92 -9.91 -4.04
CA TYR A 233 -30.96 -10.46 -5.37
C TYR A 233 -30.82 -11.98 -5.34
N GLU A 234 -31.83 -12.69 -5.88
CA GLU A 234 -31.86 -14.14 -5.90
C GLU A 234 -30.85 -14.72 -6.92
N ASP A 235 -30.70 -14.02 -8.05
CA ASP A 235 -29.88 -14.44 -9.19
C ASP A 235 -28.74 -13.45 -9.43
N ILE A 236 -27.58 -13.72 -8.81
CA ILE A 236 -26.32 -13.05 -9.09
C ILE A 236 -25.43 -14.05 -9.83
N ASP A 237 -25.06 -13.73 -11.09
CA ASP A 237 -24.15 -14.55 -11.89
C ASP A 237 -22.68 -14.17 -11.68
N VAL A 238 -22.40 -12.88 -11.46
CA VAL A 238 -21.04 -12.36 -11.40
C VAL A 238 -20.90 -11.36 -10.26
N VAL A 239 -19.82 -11.49 -9.49
CA VAL A 239 -19.33 -10.43 -8.60
C VAL A 239 -18.01 -9.88 -9.12
N VAL A 240 -17.96 -8.56 -9.30
CA VAL A 240 -16.73 -7.80 -9.60
C VAL A 240 -16.31 -7.10 -8.33
N SER A 241 -15.28 -7.59 -7.68
CA SER A 241 -14.77 -7.06 -6.41
C SER A 241 -13.46 -6.33 -6.65
N GLN A 242 -13.44 -5.02 -6.42
CA GLN A 242 -12.34 -4.14 -6.84
C GLN A 242 -11.05 -4.28 -6.01
N ASN A 243 -10.96 -5.26 -5.11
CA ASN A 243 -9.70 -5.74 -4.54
C ASN A 243 -9.87 -7.11 -3.86
N ASP A 244 -8.75 -7.76 -3.58
CA ASP A 244 -8.70 -9.08 -2.96
C ASP A 244 -9.29 -9.12 -1.55
N ASP A 245 -9.01 -8.12 -0.73
CA ASP A 245 -9.52 -8.10 0.65
C ASP A 245 -11.06 -8.12 0.67
N MET A 246 -11.74 -7.33 -0.18
CA MET A 246 -13.19 -7.41 -0.32
C MET A 246 -13.64 -8.75 -0.90
N THR A 247 -12.87 -9.31 -1.84
CA THR A 247 -13.15 -10.62 -2.44
C THR A 247 -13.12 -11.72 -1.38
N PHE A 248 -12.16 -11.72 -0.48
CA PHE A 248 -12.10 -12.69 0.63
C PHE A 248 -13.37 -12.64 1.49
N GLY A 249 -13.83 -11.42 1.82
CA GLY A 249 -15.09 -11.23 2.53
C GLY A 249 -16.31 -11.69 1.72
N ALA A 250 -16.34 -11.38 0.43
CA ALA A 250 -17.43 -11.79 -0.47
C ALA A 250 -17.54 -13.32 -0.58
N LEU A 251 -16.41 -14.03 -0.69
CA LEU A 251 -16.36 -15.49 -0.71
C LEU A 251 -16.91 -16.12 0.58
N GLU A 252 -16.64 -15.49 1.74
CA GLU A 252 -17.25 -15.93 3.00
C GLU A 252 -18.78 -15.77 2.98
N ALA A 253 -19.29 -14.60 2.54
CA ALA A 253 -20.73 -14.34 2.46
C ALA A 253 -21.44 -15.28 1.47
N ILE A 254 -20.84 -15.55 0.30
CA ILE A 254 -21.36 -16.49 -0.71
C ILE A 254 -21.48 -17.88 -0.10
N ARG A 255 -20.45 -18.34 0.61
CA ARG A 255 -20.45 -19.65 1.28
C ARG A 255 -21.49 -19.73 2.40
N GLU A 256 -21.63 -18.67 3.21
CA GLU A 256 -22.65 -18.59 4.28
C GLU A 256 -24.08 -18.62 3.73
N ALA A 257 -24.30 -18.07 2.53
CA ALA A 257 -25.57 -18.15 1.80
C ALA A 257 -25.84 -19.52 1.15
N GLY A 258 -24.92 -20.48 1.30
CA GLY A 258 -25.05 -21.83 0.72
C GLY A 258 -24.80 -21.89 -0.78
N LYS A 259 -24.20 -20.86 -1.37
CA LYS A 259 -23.81 -20.79 -2.78
C LYS A 259 -22.32 -21.11 -2.95
N THR A 260 -21.92 -21.43 -4.18
CA THR A 260 -20.54 -21.68 -4.57
C THR A 260 -20.01 -20.57 -5.45
N ALA A 261 -18.73 -20.26 -5.31
CA ALA A 261 -18.04 -19.22 -6.09
C ALA A 261 -16.97 -19.85 -7.00
N GLY A 262 -16.57 -19.11 -8.04
CA GLY A 262 -15.42 -19.46 -8.87
C GLY A 262 -15.73 -20.39 -10.02
N VAL A 263 -14.73 -21.19 -10.39
CA VAL A 263 -14.80 -22.09 -11.57
C VAL A 263 -15.83 -23.20 -11.33
N ASN A 264 -16.84 -23.28 -12.20
CA ASN A 264 -17.99 -24.17 -12.07
C ASN A 264 -18.86 -23.92 -10.82
N GLY A 265 -18.70 -22.78 -10.16
CA GLY A 265 -19.56 -22.33 -9.07
C GLY A 265 -20.84 -21.63 -9.57
N ASP A 266 -21.73 -21.31 -8.63
CA ASP A 266 -22.95 -20.55 -8.90
C ASP A 266 -22.66 -19.11 -9.31
N ILE A 267 -21.55 -18.53 -8.79
CA ILE A 267 -21.18 -17.12 -8.98
C ILE A 267 -19.75 -17.03 -9.51
N THR A 268 -19.60 -16.40 -10.68
CA THR A 268 -18.30 -16.03 -11.25
C THR A 268 -17.70 -14.88 -10.45
N VAL A 269 -16.43 -15.00 -10.06
CA VAL A 269 -15.72 -14.00 -9.23
C VAL A 269 -14.55 -13.39 -9.99
N ILE A 270 -14.59 -12.06 -10.11
CA ILE A 270 -13.52 -11.22 -10.67
C ILE A 270 -12.92 -10.40 -9.53
N SER A 271 -11.62 -10.52 -9.30
CA SER A 271 -10.87 -9.79 -8.29
C SER A 271 -9.81 -8.89 -8.90
N PHE A 272 -9.22 -8.05 -8.08
CA PHE A 272 -8.09 -7.18 -8.42
C PHE A 272 -7.09 -7.18 -7.28
N ASP A 273 -5.86 -6.90 -7.58
CA ASP A 273 -4.63 -6.75 -6.81
C ASP A 273 -3.66 -7.91 -7.05
N ALA A 274 -4.14 -9.16 -7.12
CA ALA A 274 -3.36 -10.39 -7.24
C ALA A 274 -2.30 -10.51 -6.13
N VAL A 275 -2.72 -10.33 -4.87
CA VAL A 275 -1.88 -10.67 -3.72
C VAL A 275 -1.71 -12.20 -3.63
N ASP A 276 -0.66 -12.68 -2.95
CA ASP A 276 -0.36 -14.12 -2.90
C ASP A 276 -1.56 -15.00 -2.55
N ALA A 277 -2.39 -14.54 -1.59
CA ALA A 277 -3.60 -15.26 -1.20
C ALA A 277 -4.68 -15.25 -2.29
N GLY A 278 -4.84 -14.14 -3.04
CA GLY A 278 -5.74 -14.05 -4.21
C GLY A 278 -5.31 -14.99 -5.31
N VAL A 279 -4.01 -15.00 -5.65
CA VAL A 279 -3.42 -15.92 -6.64
C VAL A 279 -3.64 -17.38 -6.26
N GLU A 280 -3.54 -17.72 -4.97
CA GLU A 280 -3.82 -19.09 -4.52
C GLU A 280 -5.30 -19.47 -4.69
N LEU A 281 -6.23 -18.54 -4.45
CA LEU A 281 -7.65 -18.75 -4.69
C LEU A 281 -7.99 -18.91 -6.18
N VAL A 282 -7.28 -18.20 -7.07
CA VAL A 282 -7.38 -18.45 -8.52
C VAL A 282 -6.91 -19.87 -8.87
N ARG A 283 -5.77 -20.31 -8.35
CA ARG A 283 -5.24 -21.67 -8.57
C ARG A 283 -6.17 -22.76 -8.08
N ASN A 284 -6.87 -22.50 -6.98
CA ASN A 284 -7.86 -23.41 -6.40
C ASN A 284 -9.22 -23.33 -7.09
N GLY A 285 -9.43 -22.37 -7.99
CA GLY A 285 -10.66 -22.16 -8.72
C GLY A 285 -11.77 -21.48 -7.92
N GLU A 286 -11.46 -20.87 -6.78
CA GLU A 286 -12.41 -20.10 -5.96
C GLU A 286 -12.62 -18.67 -6.51
N ILE A 287 -11.64 -18.14 -7.24
CA ILE A 287 -11.70 -16.91 -8.02
C ILE A 287 -11.48 -17.28 -9.48
N ASN A 288 -12.19 -16.65 -10.42
CA ASN A 288 -12.08 -16.96 -11.85
C ASN A 288 -10.95 -16.20 -12.53
N ILE A 289 -10.69 -14.97 -12.11
CA ILE A 289 -9.58 -14.12 -12.55
C ILE A 289 -9.23 -13.12 -11.46
N ASP A 290 -7.94 -12.78 -11.38
CA ASP A 290 -7.41 -11.72 -10.55
C ASP A 290 -6.55 -10.79 -11.41
N VAL A 291 -6.95 -9.52 -11.49
CA VAL A 291 -6.24 -8.49 -12.27
C VAL A 291 -5.16 -7.86 -11.41
N GLN A 292 -3.90 -8.07 -11.77
CA GLN A 292 -2.78 -7.60 -10.97
C GLN A 292 -2.73 -6.08 -10.86
N CYS A 293 -2.53 -5.60 -9.63
CA CYS A 293 -2.07 -4.26 -9.31
C CYS A 293 -0.77 -4.36 -8.50
N ASN A 294 0.36 -3.95 -9.07
CA ASN A 294 1.67 -4.19 -8.47
C ASN A 294 1.93 -3.28 -7.25
N PRO A 295 2.10 -3.80 -6.01
CA PRO A 295 2.42 -3.02 -4.83
C PRO A 295 3.88 -2.61 -4.72
N ASP A 296 4.80 -3.24 -5.47
CA ASP A 296 6.24 -2.97 -5.42
C ASP A 296 6.61 -1.69 -6.17
N GLN A 297 6.20 -0.55 -5.62
CA GLN A 297 6.30 0.77 -6.24
C GLN A 297 7.42 1.63 -5.65
N GLY A 298 7.91 1.33 -4.45
CA GLY A 298 8.91 2.14 -3.75
C GLY A 298 10.20 2.36 -4.55
N LYS A 299 10.72 1.32 -5.22
CA LYS A 299 11.92 1.39 -6.07
C LYS A 299 11.77 2.35 -7.27
N TYR A 300 10.56 2.49 -7.81
CA TYR A 300 10.33 3.44 -8.92
C TYR A 300 10.34 4.88 -8.43
N VAL A 301 9.77 5.13 -7.24
CA VAL A 301 9.84 6.46 -6.61
C VAL A 301 11.28 6.80 -6.22
N GLU A 302 12.03 5.84 -5.67
CA GLU A 302 13.46 6.00 -5.40
C GLU A 302 14.23 6.39 -6.67
N GLN A 303 14.01 5.69 -7.79
CA GLN A 303 14.65 6.01 -9.06
C GLN A 303 14.27 7.40 -9.57
N ILE A 304 13.00 7.82 -9.43
CA ILE A 304 12.55 9.17 -9.81
C ILE A 304 13.30 10.22 -8.97
N ILE A 305 13.44 10.03 -7.67
CA ILE A 305 14.20 10.93 -6.80
C ILE A 305 15.66 10.99 -7.23
N GLN A 306 16.31 9.85 -7.48
CA GLN A 306 17.70 9.81 -7.94
C GLN A 306 17.88 10.53 -9.27
N ASP A 307 16.95 10.36 -10.23
CA ASP A 307 17.01 11.05 -11.52
C ASP A 307 16.84 12.57 -11.34
N MET A 308 16.00 13.02 -10.40
CA MET A 308 15.86 14.43 -10.05
C MET A 308 17.13 15.00 -9.40
N GLU A 309 17.76 14.27 -8.47
CA GLU A 309 19.04 14.66 -7.84
C GLU A 309 20.18 14.76 -8.89
N ASP A 310 20.17 13.86 -9.88
CA ASP A 310 21.11 13.90 -11.00
C ASP A 310 20.81 15.00 -12.03
N GLY A 311 19.72 15.76 -11.87
CA GLY A 311 19.26 16.79 -12.80
C GLY A 311 18.78 16.24 -14.14
N LYS A 312 18.33 14.98 -14.20
CA LYS A 312 17.75 14.36 -15.37
C LYS A 312 16.28 14.78 -15.54
N GLU A 313 15.79 14.71 -16.77
CA GLU A 313 14.36 14.84 -17.04
C GLU A 313 13.61 13.61 -16.54
N ILE A 314 12.48 13.82 -15.88
CA ILE A 314 11.57 12.78 -15.41
C ILE A 314 10.25 12.83 -16.17
N GLU A 315 9.63 11.69 -16.37
CA GLU A 315 8.29 11.62 -16.95
C GLU A 315 7.23 12.08 -15.94
N LYS A 316 6.14 12.64 -16.45
CA LYS A 316 5.00 13.05 -15.62
C LYS A 316 4.23 11.87 -15.05
N ALA A 317 4.26 10.71 -15.74
CA ALA A 317 3.57 9.51 -15.32
C ALA A 317 4.34 8.23 -15.72
N TYR A 318 4.52 7.36 -14.77
CA TYR A 318 5.10 6.02 -14.97
C TYR A 318 4.00 4.98 -14.74
N TYR A 319 3.56 4.34 -15.83
CA TYR A 319 2.57 3.26 -15.77
C TYR A 319 3.26 1.93 -15.56
N LEU A 320 2.88 1.23 -14.51
CA LEU A 320 3.35 -0.13 -14.26
C LEU A 320 2.61 -1.12 -15.15
N SER A 321 3.35 -2.15 -15.61
CA SER A 321 2.76 -3.20 -16.44
C SER A 321 1.67 -3.96 -15.70
N LEU A 322 0.59 -4.29 -16.42
CA LEU A 322 -0.50 -5.13 -15.93
C LEU A 322 -0.27 -6.58 -16.37
N ILE A 323 -0.50 -7.51 -15.47
CA ILE A 323 -0.51 -8.95 -15.72
C ILE A 323 -1.86 -9.48 -15.23
N HIS A 324 -2.45 -10.43 -15.96
CA HIS A 324 -3.66 -11.13 -15.55
C HIS A 324 -3.30 -12.55 -15.13
N ILE A 325 -3.81 -13.01 -14.02
CA ILE A 325 -3.56 -14.33 -13.45
C ILE A 325 -4.88 -15.11 -13.35
#